data_17878f35e82d907d5a3e8d7beb57ca8b
#
_entry.id   17878f35e82d907d5a3e8d7beb57ca8b
#
_cell.length_a   1.000
_cell.length_b   1.000
_cell.length_c   1.000
_cell.angle_alpha   90.00
_cell.angle_beta   90.00
_cell.angle_gamma   90.00
#
_symmetry.space_group_name_H-M   'P 1'
#
loop_
_entity.id
_entity.type
_entity.pdbx_description
1 polymer ?
#
loop_
_entity_poly.entity_id
_entity_poly.type
_entity_poly.pdbx_seq_one_letter_code
_entity_poly.pdbx_strand_id
1 'polypeptide(L)'
;YSYVLAPSTDFEITVSKEGFFSQSEEVSTVNQVGDIAKDFSLEELVKDKPVVIDEADDKGVRPIFYDYDKYEIRPDAFEPLNKLAKRLQDNPKITIELSSHTDCRGTDSYNQDLSFKRAKSAKKYLESKGVKSNRIKVKGYGETKPVNKCVDGVPCTDDEYQANRRTEFKVIEISK
;
A
#
# COMPACT_ATOMS: atom_id res chain seq x y z
N TYR A 1 -1.11 -29.46 24.77
CA TYR A 1 0.24 -29.65 25.31
C TYR A 1 0.35 -29.03 26.69
N SER A 2 1.10 -29.64 27.60
CA SER A 2 1.38 -29.07 28.90
C SER A 2 2.91 -28.99 29.09
N TYR A 3 3.37 -27.89 29.64
CA TYR A 3 4.78 -27.66 29.95
C TYR A 3 4.91 -27.20 31.40
N VAL A 4 6.02 -27.58 32.04
CA VAL A 4 6.36 -27.06 33.38
C VAL A 4 7.26 -25.84 33.17
N LEU A 5 6.79 -24.68 33.57
CA LEU A 5 7.53 -23.42 33.46
C LEU A 5 8.26 -23.13 34.81
N ALA A 6 9.41 -22.46 34.72
CA ALA A 6 10.13 -22.01 35.89
C ALA A 6 9.31 -20.95 36.66
N PRO A 7 9.31 -20.96 37.99
CA PRO A 7 8.59 -19.98 38.78
C PRO A 7 9.22 -18.58 38.69
N SER A 8 8.39 -17.55 38.89
CA SER A 8 8.82 -16.15 38.94
C SER A 8 9.59 -15.68 37.70
N THR A 9 9.15 -16.11 36.53
CA THR A 9 9.78 -15.80 35.23
C THR A 9 8.74 -15.40 34.22
N ASP A 10 9.09 -14.50 33.29
CA ASP A 10 8.28 -14.14 32.15
C ASP A 10 8.72 -14.98 30.95
N PHE A 11 7.75 -15.47 30.20
CA PHE A 11 7.95 -16.30 29.01
C PHE A 11 7.20 -15.72 27.82
N GLU A 12 7.78 -15.80 26.64
CA GLU A 12 7.04 -15.66 25.38
C GLU A 12 6.73 -17.07 24.85
N ILE A 13 5.44 -17.36 24.71
CA ILE A 13 4.98 -18.62 24.14
C ILE A 13 4.56 -18.36 22.70
N THR A 14 5.27 -18.96 21.75
CA THR A 14 4.93 -18.92 20.32
C THR A 14 4.32 -20.26 19.92
N VAL A 15 3.10 -20.18 19.36
CA VAL A 15 2.44 -21.34 18.76
C VAL A 15 2.47 -21.20 17.25
N SER A 16 2.94 -22.25 16.57
CA SER A 16 3.00 -22.32 15.12
C SER A 16 2.49 -23.66 14.62
N LYS A 17 1.85 -23.63 13.44
CA LYS A 17 1.41 -24.84 12.73
C LYS A 17 1.58 -24.60 11.24
N GLU A 18 2.01 -25.62 10.50
CA GLU A 18 2.09 -25.52 9.04
C GLU A 18 0.73 -25.18 8.43
N GLY A 19 0.69 -24.15 7.59
CA GLY A 19 -0.54 -23.63 7.00
C GLY A 19 -1.30 -22.61 7.85
N PHE A 20 -0.72 -22.14 8.97
CA PHE A 20 -1.31 -21.14 9.86
C PHE A 20 -0.33 -20.04 10.19
N PHE A 21 -0.84 -18.83 10.51
CA PHE A 21 -0.02 -17.76 11.08
C PHE A 21 0.42 -18.14 12.50
N SER A 22 1.70 -17.89 12.81
CA SER A 22 2.19 -18.05 14.17
C SER A 22 1.61 -16.97 15.08
N GLN A 23 1.26 -17.34 16.31
CA GLN A 23 0.81 -16.42 17.35
C GLN A 23 1.73 -16.51 18.55
N SER A 24 2.12 -15.35 19.10
CA SER A 24 2.90 -15.26 20.34
C SER A 24 2.13 -14.54 21.42
N GLU A 25 2.29 -14.98 22.67
CA GLU A 25 1.73 -14.34 23.84
C GLU A 25 2.73 -14.38 25.01
N GLU A 26 2.83 -13.27 25.75
CA GLU A 26 3.63 -13.23 26.97
C GLU A 26 2.85 -13.88 28.13
N VAL A 27 3.52 -14.73 28.88
CA VAL A 27 2.99 -15.41 30.06
C VAL A 27 3.96 -15.22 31.23
N SER A 28 3.45 -14.61 32.31
CA SER A 28 4.20 -14.41 33.53
C SER A 28 3.85 -15.47 34.57
N THR A 29 4.85 -16.09 35.16
CA THR A 29 4.69 -16.97 36.33
C THR A 29 5.02 -16.25 37.65
N VAL A 30 5.25 -14.92 37.59
CA VAL A 30 5.52 -14.10 38.79
C VAL A 30 4.25 -14.05 39.64
N ASN A 31 4.37 -14.49 40.91
CA ASN A 31 3.26 -14.56 41.88
C ASN A 31 2.08 -15.48 41.45
N GLN A 32 2.30 -16.39 40.48
CA GLN A 32 1.30 -17.39 40.08
C GLN A 32 1.51 -18.70 40.85
N VAL A 33 0.38 -19.30 41.28
CA VAL A 33 0.33 -20.60 41.91
C VAL A 33 -0.72 -21.45 41.21
N GLY A 34 -0.29 -22.56 40.61
CA GLY A 34 -1.17 -23.49 39.89
C GLY A 34 -1.01 -23.43 38.37
N ASP A 35 -1.93 -24.05 37.67
CA ASP A 35 -1.86 -24.17 36.21
C ASP A 35 -2.33 -22.88 35.53
N ILE A 36 -1.60 -22.47 34.48
CA ILE A 36 -1.97 -21.37 33.60
C ILE A 36 -2.49 -21.98 32.31
N ALA A 37 -3.77 -21.77 32.02
CA ALA A 37 -4.36 -22.17 30.74
C ALA A 37 -4.33 -20.98 29.76
N LYS A 38 -3.86 -21.21 28.55
CA LYS A 38 -3.87 -20.25 27.43
C LYS A 38 -4.40 -20.92 26.18
N ASP A 39 -5.39 -20.34 25.57
CA ASP A 39 -5.99 -20.78 24.32
C ASP A 39 -5.45 -19.93 23.15
N PHE A 40 -4.90 -20.58 22.15
CA PHE A 40 -4.42 -19.94 20.93
C PHE A 40 -5.34 -20.32 19.77
N SER A 41 -5.90 -19.30 19.12
CA SER A 41 -6.71 -19.45 17.90
C SER A 41 -5.87 -19.09 16.69
N LEU A 42 -5.20 -20.07 16.08
CA LEU A 42 -4.37 -19.85 14.90
C LEU A 42 -5.23 -19.58 13.68
N GLU A 43 -4.98 -18.47 13.00
CA GLU A 43 -5.59 -18.18 11.70
C GLU A 43 -4.93 -19.00 10.60
N GLU A 44 -5.75 -19.67 9.80
CA GLU A 44 -5.27 -20.47 8.67
C GLU A 44 -4.61 -19.58 7.62
N LEU A 45 -3.40 -19.94 7.19
CA LEU A 45 -2.76 -19.39 5.99
C LEU A 45 -3.57 -19.89 4.79
N VAL A 46 -4.63 -19.18 4.45
CA VAL A 46 -5.51 -19.54 3.33
C VAL A 46 -4.72 -19.41 2.04
N LYS A 47 -4.18 -20.53 1.57
CA LYS A 47 -3.42 -20.61 0.32
C LYS A 47 -4.25 -20.22 -0.91
N ASP A 48 -5.57 -20.21 -0.81
CA ASP A 48 -6.47 -20.05 -1.94
C ASP A 48 -7.81 -19.36 -1.61
N LYS A 49 -7.85 -18.37 -0.68
CA LYS A 49 -8.95 -17.40 -0.82
C LYS A 49 -8.70 -16.68 -2.14
N PRO A 50 -9.64 -16.75 -3.11
CA PRO A 50 -9.58 -15.79 -4.20
C PRO A 50 -9.52 -14.43 -3.53
N VAL A 51 -8.46 -13.67 -3.81
CA VAL A 51 -8.43 -12.26 -3.44
C VAL A 51 -9.57 -11.65 -4.25
N VAL A 52 -10.77 -11.65 -3.68
CA VAL A 52 -11.87 -10.84 -4.17
C VAL A 52 -11.38 -9.43 -3.92
N ILE A 53 -10.71 -8.88 -4.93
CA ILE A 53 -10.53 -7.44 -5.01
C ILE A 53 -11.91 -6.98 -5.41
N ASP A 54 -12.77 -6.76 -4.41
CA ASP A 54 -13.95 -5.98 -4.61
C ASP A 54 -13.51 -4.68 -5.26
N GLU A 55 -14.15 -4.28 -6.36
CA GLU A 55 -13.98 -2.93 -6.91
C GLU A 55 -14.31 -1.88 -5.83
N ALA A 56 -15.03 -2.27 -4.78
CA ALA A 56 -15.23 -1.52 -3.55
C ALA A 56 -13.97 -1.35 -2.70
N ASP A 57 -13.00 -2.26 -2.79
CA ASP A 57 -11.76 -2.25 -2.01
C ASP A 57 -10.70 -1.32 -2.62
N ASP A 58 -10.86 -0.92 -3.88
CA ASP A 58 -10.10 0.15 -4.53
C ASP A 58 -10.41 1.53 -3.93
N LYS A 59 -11.55 1.67 -3.25
CA LYS A 59 -11.98 2.91 -2.56
C LYS A 59 -11.17 3.26 -1.30
N GLY A 60 -10.29 2.38 -0.83
CA GLY A 60 -9.52 2.57 0.41
C GLY A 60 -8.20 3.32 0.25
N VAL A 61 -7.62 3.39 -0.94
CA VAL A 61 -6.37 4.11 -1.17
C VAL A 61 -6.63 5.29 -2.10
N ARG A 62 -6.55 6.48 -1.52
CA ARG A 62 -6.79 7.73 -2.25
C ARG A 62 -5.65 8.01 -3.23
N PRO A 63 -5.92 8.68 -4.37
CA PRO A 63 -4.88 9.26 -5.21
C PRO A 63 -3.94 10.13 -4.38
N ILE A 64 -2.67 10.15 -4.75
CA ILE A 64 -1.71 11.10 -4.19
C ILE A 64 -1.54 12.29 -5.13
N PHE A 65 -1.25 13.45 -4.56
CA PHE A 65 -1.17 14.70 -5.30
C PHE A 65 0.24 15.29 -5.26
N TYR A 66 0.53 16.18 -6.20
CA TYR A 66 1.84 16.83 -6.34
C TYR A 66 1.69 18.35 -6.42
N ASP A 67 2.72 19.06 -5.97
CA ASP A 67 2.84 20.48 -6.22
C ASP A 67 3.01 20.77 -7.72
N TYR A 68 2.75 22.02 -8.08
CA TYR A 68 2.98 22.49 -9.45
C TYR A 68 4.45 22.27 -9.83
N ASP A 69 4.68 21.73 -11.00
CA ASP A 69 6.01 21.49 -11.58
C ASP A 69 6.94 20.59 -10.73
N LYS A 70 6.38 19.80 -9.80
CA LYS A 70 7.14 18.90 -8.93
C LYS A 70 6.72 17.44 -9.10
N TYR A 71 7.66 16.54 -8.82
CA TYR A 71 7.47 15.09 -8.77
C TYR A 71 7.84 14.47 -7.42
N GLU A 72 8.30 15.28 -6.46
CA GLU A 72 8.60 14.85 -5.09
C GLU A 72 7.30 14.48 -4.37
N ILE A 73 7.40 13.44 -3.53
CA ILE A 73 6.27 12.98 -2.71
C ILE A 73 6.01 13.99 -1.60
N ARG A 74 4.79 14.52 -1.56
CA ARG A 74 4.32 15.45 -0.54
C ARG A 74 4.10 14.72 0.80
N PRO A 75 4.17 15.44 1.95
CA PRO A 75 3.89 14.84 3.27
C PRO A 75 2.50 14.21 3.38
N ASP A 76 1.47 14.80 2.77
CA ASP A 76 0.11 14.27 2.77
C ASP A 76 -0.08 12.98 1.94
N ALA A 77 0.89 12.65 1.08
CA ALA A 77 0.92 11.42 0.30
C ALA A 77 1.52 10.22 1.08
N PHE A 78 2.18 10.44 2.22
CA PHE A 78 2.81 9.34 2.96
C PHE A 78 1.78 8.36 3.52
N GLU A 79 0.68 8.84 4.04
CA GLU A 79 -0.36 7.98 4.63
C GLU A 79 -1.00 7.06 3.58
N PRO A 80 -1.53 7.55 2.44
CA PRO A 80 -2.06 6.67 1.40
C PRO A 80 -1.01 5.72 0.81
N LEU A 81 0.25 6.16 0.62
CA LEU A 81 1.31 5.28 0.14
C LEU A 81 1.71 4.20 1.15
N ASN A 82 1.71 4.49 2.45
CA ASN A 82 1.94 3.49 3.48
C ASN A 82 0.83 2.44 3.52
N LYS A 83 -0.44 2.86 3.39
CA LYS A 83 -1.58 1.94 3.27
C LYS A 83 -1.45 1.03 2.06
N LEU A 84 -1.06 1.61 0.90
CA LEU A 84 -0.84 0.84 -0.32
C LEU A 84 0.33 -0.14 -0.17
N ALA A 85 1.44 0.28 0.44
CA ALA A 85 2.59 -0.59 0.71
C ALA A 85 2.21 -1.78 1.58
N LYS A 86 1.49 -1.52 2.70
CA LYS A 86 1.00 -2.59 3.58
C LYS A 86 0.07 -3.54 2.82
N ARG A 87 -0.88 -3.03 2.05
CA ARG A 87 -1.79 -3.85 1.25
C ARG A 87 -1.04 -4.75 0.26
N LEU A 88 0.01 -4.24 -0.39
CA LEU A 88 0.83 -5.03 -1.30
C LEU A 88 1.70 -6.06 -0.57
N GLN A 89 2.13 -5.79 0.65
CA GLN A 89 2.84 -6.75 1.50
C GLN A 89 1.91 -7.88 1.96
N ASP A 90 0.71 -7.54 2.43
CA ASP A 90 -0.31 -8.49 2.87
C ASP A 90 -0.82 -9.37 1.69
N ASN A 91 -0.69 -8.88 0.44
CA ASN A 91 -1.13 -9.56 -0.78
C ASN A 91 0.03 -9.74 -1.78
N PRO A 92 0.94 -10.71 -1.58
CA PRO A 92 2.16 -10.85 -2.38
C PRO A 92 1.93 -11.18 -3.86
N LYS A 93 0.76 -11.64 -4.22
CA LYS A 93 0.39 -11.99 -5.61
C LYS A 93 -0.10 -10.80 -6.46
N ILE A 94 -0.39 -9.65 -5.85
CA ILE A 94 -0.92 -8.48 -6.56
C ILE A 94 0.21 -7.71 -7.25
N THR A 95 -0.01 -7.37 -8.50
CA THR A 95 0.78 -6.40 -9.28
C THR A 95 -0.08 -5.19 -9.59
N ILE A 96 0.47 -4.00 -9.42
CA ILE A 96 -0.21 -2.74 -9.67
C ILE A 96 0.43 -1.92 -10.79
N GLU A 97 -0.36 -1.05 -11.41
CA GLU A 97 0.10 0.07 -12.22
C GLU A 97 -0.10 1.38 -11.43
N LEU A 98 0.94 2.20 -11.37
CA LEU A 98 0.89 3.58 -10.92
C LEU A 98 0.72 4.46 -12.16
N SER A 99 -0.43 5.10 -12.28
CA SER A 99 -0.83 5.96 -13.38
C SER A 99 -0.75 7.42 -12.94
N SER A 100 0.19 8.19 -13.49
CA SER A 100 0.42 9.58 -13.09
C SER A 100 0.04 10.58 -14.17
N HIS A 101 -0.38 11.75 -13.73
CA HIS A 101 -0.96 12.79 -14.54
C HIS A 101 -0.38 14.17 -14.19
N THR A 102 -0.54 15.12 -15.12
CA THR A 102 -0.25 16.54 -14.92
C THR A 102 -1.54 17.36 -15.11
N ASP A 103 -1.50 18.62 -14.74
CA ASP A 103 -2.41 19.61 -15.30
C ASP A 103 -1.97 19.96 -16.74
N CYS A 104 -2.77 20.74 -17.45
CA CYS A 104 -2.56 21.07 -18.86
C CYS A 104 -1.54 22.21 -19.08
N ARG A 105 -0.88 22.73 -18.06
CA ARG A 105 0.12 23.80 -18.21
C ARG A 105 1.48 23.23 -18.63
N GLY A 106 1.97 23.65 -19.77
CA GLY A 106 3.22 23.20 -20.35
C GLY A 106 3.06 22.62 -21.74
N THR A 107 4.03 21.89 -22.22
CA THR A 107 3.93 21.16 -23.50
C THR A 107 3.60 19.68 -23.21
N ASP A 108 2.91 19.03 -24.13
CA ASP A 108 2.59 17.59 -24.05
C ASP A 108 3.82 16.74 -23.70
N SER A 109 4.95 17.00 -24.38
CA SER A 109 6.21 16.29 -24.15
C SER A 109 6.74 16.50 -22.74
N TYR A 110 6.70 17.72 -22.25
CA TYR A 110 7.09 18.04 -20.89
C TYR A 110 6.19 17.36 -19.86
N ASN A 111 4.87 17.47 -20.05
CA ASN A 111 3.87 16.88 -19.18
C ASN A 111 3.94 15.34 -19.17
N GLN A 112 4.24 14.73 -20.33
CA GLN A 112 4.49 13.30 -20.44
C GLN A 112 5.69 12.86 -19.57
N ASP A 113 6.79 13.59 -19.64
CA ASP A 113 8.01 13.30 -18.88
C ASP A 113 7.81 13.54 -17.37
N LEU A 114 7.14 14.66 -16.99
CA LEU A 114 6.84 15.01 -15.62
C LEU A 114 5.94 13.96 -14.96
N SER A 115 4.88 13.52 -15.66
CA SER A 115 4.00 12.48 -15.15
C SER A 115 4.74 11.16 -14.94
N PHE A 116 5.64 10.78 -15.84
CA PHE A 116 6.46 9.58 -15.67
C PHE A 116 7.42 9.67 -14.48
N LYS A 117 8.03 10.85 -14.24
CA LYS A 117 8.86 11.11 -13.04
C LYS A 117 8.05 10.96 -11.75
N ARG A 118 6.80 11.45 -11.73
CA ARG A 118 5.86 11.29 -10.60
C ARG A 118 5.59 9.82 -10.30
N ALA A 119 5.24 9.04 -11.32
CA ALA A 119 5.02 7.60 -11.15
C ALA A 119 6.27 6.87 -10.61
N LYS A 120 7.46 7.25 -11.10
CA LYS A 120 8.73 6.71 -10.58
C LYS A 120 8.99 7.10 -9.12
N SER A 121 8.66 8.32 -8.71
CA SER A 121 8.82 8.75 -7.31
C SER A 121 7.93 7.95 -6.38
N ALA A 122 6.67 7.74 -6.75
CA ALA A 122 5.75 6.90 -5.98
C ALA A 122 6.23 5.43 -5.93
N LYS A 123 6.70 4.88 -7.04
CA LYS A 123 7.31 3.53 -7.08
C LYS A 123 8.50 3.43 -6.13
N LYS A 124 9.45 4.38 -6.20
CA LYS A 124 10.64 4.40 -5.34
C LYS A 124 10.26 4.45 -3.85
N TYR A 125 9.21 5.19 -3.50
CA TYR A 125 8.69 5.21 -2.15
C TYR A 125 8.16 3.83 -1.72
N LEU A 126 7.35 3.16 -2.53
CA LEU A 126 6.83 1.82 -2.23
C LEU A 126 7.96 0.78 -2.14
N GLU A 127 8.98 0.88 -2.99
CA GLU A 127 10.18 0.03 -2.93
C GLU A 127 10.94 0.24 -1.59
N SER A 128 11.05 1.48 -1.11
CA SER A 128 11.67 1.78 0.20
C SER A 128 10.88 1.19 1.37
N LYS A 129 9.60 0.86 1.17
CA LYS A 129 8.74 0.15 2.13
C LYS A 129 8.75 -1.38 1.93
N GLY A 130 9.66 -1.91 1.10
CA GLY A 130 9.84 -3.35 0.92
C GLY A 130 8.95 -3.98 -0.17
N VAL A 131 8.21 -3.20 -0.95
CA VAL A 131 7.47 -3.74 -2.09
C VAL A 131 8.43 -4.06 -3.25
N LYS A 132 8.38 -5.27 -3.79
CA LYS A 132 9.26 -5.69 -4.88
C LYS A 132 8.99 -4.90 -6.16
N SER A 133 10.05 -4.42 -6.81
CA SER A 133 10.01 -3.57 -8.02
C SER A 133 9.22 -4.18 -9.18
N ASN A 134 9.28 -5.49 -9.38
CA ASN A 134 8.59 -6.20 -10.46
C ASN A 134 7.05 -6.21 -10.29
N ARG A 135 6.56 -5.92 -9.10
CA ARG A 135 5.12 -5.83 -8.78
C ARG A 135 4.54 -4.42 -9.00
N ILE A 136 5.36 -3.45 -9.41
CA ILE A 136 4.95 -2.07 -9.59
C ILE A 136 5.29 -1.64 -11.01
N LYS A 137 4.29 -1.56 -11.87
CA LYS A 137 4.39 -0.93 -13.19
C LYS A 137 4.17 0.57 -13.05
N VAL A 138 4.81 1.35 -13.91
CA VAL A 138 4.67 2.83 -13.90
C VAL A 138 4.26 3.30 -15.28
N LYS A 139 3.33 4.28 -15.32
CA LYS A 139 2.88 4.91 -16.55
C LYS A 139 2.61 6.40 -16.33
N GLY A 140 3.21 7.22 -17.17
CA GLY A 140 2.89 8.63 -17.29
C GLY A 140 1.84 8.81 -18.38
N TYR A 141 0.85 9.64 -18.13
CA TYR A 141 -0.19 10.00 -19.09
C TYR A 141 -0.14 11.48 -19.46
N GLY A 142 0.82 12.25 -18.91
CA GLY A 142 0.82 13.69 -19.10
C GLY A 142 -0.52 14.30 -18.70
N GLU A 143 -1.02 15.20 -19.52
CA GLU A 143 -2.31 15.87 -19.36
C GLU A 143 -3.47 15.20 -20.10
N THR A 144 -3.22 14.07 -20.79
CA THR A 144 -4.20 13.43 -21.71
C THR A 144 -5.42 12.83 -21.01
N LYS A 145 -5.42 12.74 -19.67
CA LYS A 145 -6.51 12.17 -18.87
C LYS A 145 -6.90 13.10 -17.72
N PRO A 146 -7.46 14.26 -18.00
CA PRO A 146 -7.95 15.16 -16.97
C PRO A 146 -9.16 14.55 -16.23
N VAL A 147 -9.34 14.90 -14.95
CA VAL A 147 -10.52 14.51 -14.14
C VAL A 147 -11.61 15.59 -14.14
N ASN A 148 -11.33 16.70 -14.80
CA ASN A 148 -12.25 17.84 -14.92
C ASN A 148 -12.11 18.48 -16.30
N LYS A 149 -12.73 19.65 -16.48
CA LYS A 149 -12.73 20.39 -17.76
C LYS A 149 -11.38 21.02 -18.15
N CYS A 150 -10.35 20.92 -17.30
CA CYS A 150 -9.06 21.60 -17.50
C CYS A 150 -8.24 20.94 -18.59
N VAL A 151 -8.37 21.44 -19.78
CA VAL A 151 -7.57 21.14 -20.97
C VAL A 151 -6.99 22.45 -21.52
N ASP A 152 -6.10 22.36 -22.49
CA ASP A 152 -5.48 23.52 -23.11
C ASP A 152 -6.50 24.56 -23.61
N GLY A 153 -6.21 25.82 -23.32
CA GLY A 153 -7.07 26.94 -23.68
C GLY A 153 -8.32 27.13 -22.81
N VAL A 154 -8.58 26.26 -21.85
CA VAL A 154 -9.69 26.40 -20.89
C VAL A 154 -9.20 27.04 -19.60
N PRO A 155 -9.75 28.20 -19.18
CA PRO A 155 -9.43 28.80 -17.89
C PRO A 155 -9.88 27.90 -16.73
N CYS A 156 -8.95 27.62 -15.78
CA CYS A 156 -9.20 26.81 -14.62
C CYS A 156 -8.70 27.48 -13.34
N THR A 157 -9.31 27.10 -12.24
CA THR A 157 -8.86 27.49 -10.90
C THR A 157 -7.65 26.64 -10.45
N ASP A 158 -6.93 27.09 -9.44
CA ASP A 158 -5.79 26.34 -8.88
C ASP A 158 -6.21 24.97 -8.32
N ASP A 159 -7.42 24.87 -7.75
CA ASP A 159 -7.97 23.61 -7.25
C ASP A 159 -8.28 22.63 -8.40
N GLU A 160 -8.82 23.14 -9.51
CA GLU A 160 -9.07 22.33 -10.71
C GLU A 160 -7.76 21.83 -11.34
N TYR A 161 -6.71 22.65 -11.39
CA TYR A 161 -5.35 22.21 -11.79
C TYR A 161 -4.80 21.20 -10.78
N GLN A 162 -4.94 21.45 -9.47
CA GLN A 162 -4.45 20.57 -8.42
C GLN A 162 -5.05 19.16 -8.51
N ALA A 163 -6.34 19.04 -8.84
CA ALA A 163 -7.01 17.75 -9.00
C ALA A 163 -6.38 16.89 -10.13
N ASN A 164 -5.79 17.51 -11.14
CA ASN A 164 -5.15 16.83 -12.25
C ASN A 164 -3.71 16.36 -11.93
N ARG A 165 -3.00 17.04 -11.04
CA ARG A 165 -1.63 16.69 -10.63
C ARG A 165 -1.60 15.52 -9.65
N ARG A 166 -1.90 14.31 -10.13
CA ARG A 166 -2.14 13.14 -9.28
C ARG A 166 -1.44 11.87 -9.78
N THR A 167 -1.31 10.92 -8.88
CA THR A 167 -1.04 9.51 -9.21
C THR A 167 -2.15 8.64 -8.65
N GLU A 168 -2.72 7.84 -9.49
CA GLU A 168 -3.67 6.78 -9.19
C GLU A 168 -2.95 5.43 -9.22
N PHE A 169 -3.55 4.42 -8.58
CA PHE A 169 -3.06 3.05 -8.72
C PHE A 169 -4.20 2.14 -9.16
N LYS A 170 -3.85 1.12 -9.89
CA LYS A 170 -4.76 0.09 -10.39
C LYS A 170 -4.13 -1.28 -10.25
N VAL A 171 -4.88 -2.25 -9.76
CA VAL A 171 -4.46 -3.65 -9.83
C VAL A 171 -4.55 -4.13 -11.27
N ILE A 172 -3.47 -4.70 -11.78
CA ILE A 172 -3.37 -5.14 -13.18
C ILE A 172 -3.18 -6.65 -13.32
N GLU A 173 -2.71 -7.31 -12.27
CA GLU A 173 -2.46 -8.74 -12.28
C GLU A 173 -2.54 -9.31 -10.87
N ILE A 174 -3.11 -10.52 -10.76
CA ILE A 174 -3.05 -11.35 -9.56
C ILE A 174 -2.45 -12.67 -10.00
N SER A 175 -1.18 -12.93 -9.63
CA SER A 175 -0.50 -14.17 -9.97
C SER A 175 -1.18 -15.35 -9.29
N LYS A 176 -1.35 -16.44 -10.03
CA LYS A 176 -1.94 -17.69 -9.54
C LYS A 176 -1.02 -18.41 -8.55
#